data_d799091b5992a5a68466768f99086b9a
#
_entry.id   d799091b5992a5a68466768f99086b9a
#
_cell.length_a   1.000
_cell.length_b   1.000
_cell.length_c   1.000
_cell.angle_alpha   90.00
_cell.angle_beta   90.00
_cell.angle_gamma   90.00
#
_symmetry.space_group_name_H-M   'P 1'
#
loop_
_entity.id
_entity.type
_entity.pdbx_description
1 polymer ?
#
loop_
_entity_poly.entity_id
_entity_poly.type
_entity_poly.pdbx_seq_one_letter_code
_entity_poly.pdbx_strand_id
1 'polypeptide(L)'
;MLVNTKAKIGVFSIALGAYLPQFPQLVPNFEAQYEDFKKTIPDTVEIIDGGMVTTKEQAMAAGDKFRAADVDLAFLQLLTYATSYNVLPAIRDLDVPVVCINVQKKLAPDYVNTDIPIWLGDLYACGAVGEAVADLERAGKRHAVITGVVEGGDPEVAAQIADWCKAAQVRRRFRQTNIAQIGRPYPGMMDLYIDETNLYNRMGLYTKQFDWEDMWAIADDITDTEAIKAKAQDIIDTFDVEGGATADDEDIMDMAKHVLAFEQWAKDEDLSMIASHYAGKAQGVAGKLDSMLIPAFSMLIKQGTACAVEGDMKVAMAMSILKTISGMGQLSEMYSIDFNEDICIIGHSGSGDADISLAHKPTMKIVKVFHGKVGGGYLTQFYPPVGPVTYLAITQDKDGNFKFVVAEGENQPGPIFTFGDTNMRTKFSIPCREFVNRWSEAGPTHHMAAAAGRHIDTILKVAKILNVPVDVITR
;
A
#
# COMPACT_ATOMS: atom_id res chain seq x y z
N MET A 1 4.18 9.51 -8.59
CA MET A 1 2.81 8.98 -8.77
C MET A 1 1.99 10.00 -9.54
N LEU A 2 1.09 9.57 -10.42
CA LEU A 2 0.22 10.47 -11.20
C LEU A 2 -0.68 11.29 -10.30
N VAL A 3 -1.27 10.65 -9.28
CA VAL A 3 -2.06 11.31 -8.24
C VAL A 3 -1.33 11.19 -6.92
N ASN A 4 -0.93 12.32 -6.37
CA ASN A 4 -0.19 12.41 -5.12
C ASN A 4 -1.13 12.69 -3.96
N THR A 5 -0.97 11.93 -2.88
CA THR A 5 -1.65 12.15 -1.61
C THR A 5 -0.62 12.24 -0.49
N LYS A 6 -0.93 12.93 0.59
CA LYS A 6 -0.05 13.08 1.73
C LYS A 6 -0.82 12.76 3.02
N ALA A 7 -0.46 11.65 3.67
CA ALA A 7 -1.12 11.23 4.91
C ALA A 7 -0.91 12.28 6.02
N LYS A 8 -1.92 12.45 6.85
CA LYS A 8 -1.90 13.37 7.99
C LYS A 8 -1.75 12.58 9.29
N ILE A 9 -0.70 12.88 10.02
CA ILE A 9 -0.36 12.19 11.26
C ILE A 9 -0.58 13.14 12.42
N GLY A 10 -1.53 12.83 13.29
CA GLY A 10 -1.67 13.52 14.56
C GLY A 10 -0.49 13.18 15.47
N VAL A 11 0.20 14.17 16.01
CA VAL A 11 1.35 13.95 16.88
C VAL A 11 1.14 14.73 18.16
N PHE A 12 1.22 14.07 19.30
CA PHE A 12 1.18 14.72 20.61
C PHE A 12 2.04 13.95 21.61
N SER A 13 2.49 14.64 22.64
CA SER A 13 3.20 14.04 23.75
C SER A 13 2.48 14.26 25.06
N ILE A 14 2.72 13.41 26.06
CA ILE A 14 2.13 13.55 27.38
C ILE A 14 3.17 13.60 28.49
N ALA A 15 2.87 14.42 29.50
CA ALA A 15 3.62 14.50 30.75
C ALA A 15 2.67 14.85 31.91
N LEU A 16 2.97 14.39 33.14
CA LEU A 16 2.18 14.75 34.31
C LEU A 16 2.43 16.19 34.73
N GLY A 17 1.42 17.03 34.58
CA GLY A 17 1.52 18.46 34.90
C GLY A 17 1.98 18.76 36.32
N ALA A 18 1.69 17.86 37.31
CA ALA A 18 2.12 18.00 38.68
C ALA A 18 3.64 17.93 38.90
N TYR A 19 4.39 17.30 37.98
CA TYR A 19 5.85 17.24 38.05
C TYR A 19 6.53 18.55 37.66
N LEU A 20 5.93 19.34 36.77
CA LEU A 20 6.56 20.51 36.20
C LEU A 20 6.89 21.63 37.18
N PRO A 21 6.01 21.96 38.17
CA PRO A 21 6.35 22.92 39.21
C PRO A 21 7.39 22.38 40.21
N GLN A 22 7.45 21.04 40.41
CA GLN A 22 8.39 20.42 41.32
C GLN A 22 9.80 20.30 40.72
N PHE A 23 9.85 20.07 39.38
CA PHE A 23 11.07 19.86 38.63
C PHE A 23 11.06 20.72 37.34
N PRO A 24 11.23 22.06 37.46
CA PRO A 24 11.09 22.97 36.32
C PRO A 24 12.05 22.67 35.15
N GLN A 25 13.21 22.03 35.42
CA GLN A 25 14.18 21.59 34.41
C GLN A 25 13.65 20.53 33.46
N LEU A 26 12.56 19.85 33.80
CA LEU A 26 11.93 18.88 32.90
C LEU A 26 11.27 19.53 31.68
N VAL A 27 10.75 20.77 31.81
CA VAL A 27 10.03 21.44 30.71
C VAL A 27 10.90 21.58 29.46
N PRO A 28 12.08 22.23 29.49
CA PRO A 28 12.93 22.35 28.29
C PRO A 28 13.44 20.99 27.79
N ASN A 29 13.62 20.01 28.69
CA ASN A 29 14.02 18.65 28.30
C ASN A 29 12.90 17.95 27.51
N PHE A 30 11.66 18.04 27.96
CA PHE A 30 10.50 17.45 27.29
C PHE A 30 10.18 18.14 25.95
N GLU A 31 10.27 19.47 25.89
CA GLU A 31 10.11 20.22 24.66
C GLU A 31 11.14 19.80 23.62
N ALA A 32 12.42 19.66 24.01
CA ALA A 32 13.47 19.20 23.12
C ALA A 32 13.22 17.76 22.62
N GLN A 33 12.84 16.83 23.51
CA GLN A 33 12.52 15.45 23.12
C GLN A 33 11.31 15.39 22.16
N TYR A 34 10.29 16.22 22.36
CA TYR A 34 9.14 16.29 21.48
C TYR A 34 9.51 16.82 20.08
N GLU A 35 10.31 17.89 20.02
CA GLU A 35 10.81 18.40 18.75
C GLU A 35 11.72 17.39 18.03
N ASP A 36 12.57 16.68 18.75
CA ASP A 36 13.43 15.65 18.17
C ASP A 36 12.62 14.45 17.69
N PHE A 37 11.56 14.04 18.40
CA PHE A 37 10.66 13.00 17.93
C PHE A 37 9.98 13.39 16.61
N LYS A 38 9.47 14.61 16.47
CA LYS A 38 8.84 15.06 15.22
C LYS A 38 9.79 14.98 14.01
N LYS A 39 11.10 15.16 14.23
CA LYS A 39 12.13 15.04 13.17
C LYS A 39 12.35 13.59 12.71
N THR A 40 11.96 12.60 13.51
CA THR A 40 12.05 11.17 13.11
C THR A 40 10.93 10.75 12.16
N ILE A 41 9.88 11.55 12.06
CA ILE A 41 8.73 11.28 11.17
C ILE A 41 9.12 11.71 9.75
N PRO A 42 8.98 10.83 8.73
CA PRO A 42 9.35 11.15 7.36
C PRO A 42 8.59 12.37 6.81
N ASP A 43 9.23 13.16 5.96
CA ASP A 43 8.64 14.33 5.28
C ASP A 43 7.59 13.95 4.22
N THR A 44 7.47 12.66 3.91
CA THR A 44 6.43 12.10 3.05
C THR A 44 5.03 12.20 3.64
N VAL A 45 4.88 12.53 4.92
CA VAL A 45 3.60 12.76 5.60
C VAL A 45 3.51 14.19 6.15
N GLU A 46 2.28 14.63 6.43
CA GLU A 46 1.99 15.91 7.08
C GLU A 46 1.79 15.70 8.59
N ILE A 47 2.50 16.44 9.42
CA ILE A 47 2.34 16.42 10.87
C ILE A 47 1.25 17.41 11.27
N ILE A 48 0.23 16.94 11.98
CA ILE A 48 -0.75 17.75 12.68
C ILE A 48 -0.33 17.81 14.14
N ASP A 49 0.27 18.93 14.54
CA ASP A 49 0.90 19.10 15.85
C ASP A 49 -0.14 19.36 16.96
N GLY A 50 -0.32 18.39 17.84
CA GLY A 50 -1.15 18.47 19.05
C GLY A 50 -0.46 19.08 20.25
N GLY A 51 0.88 19.18 20.22
CA GLY A 51 1.69 19.75 21.29
C GLY A 51 1.97 18.80 22.45
N MET A 52 2.62 19.33 23.48
CA MET A 52 2.83 18.66 24.76
C MET A 52 1.59 18.83 25.65
N VAL A 53 0.96 17.73 26.01
CA VAL A 53 -0.28 17.67 26.76
C VAL A 53 0.01 17.34 28.24
N THR A 54 -0.36 18.24 29.11
CA THR A 54 -0.21 18.11 30.57
C THR A 54 -1.53 18.28 31.30
N THR A 55 -2.60 18.67 30.59
CA THR A 55 -3.96 18.84 31.13
C THR A 55 -5.00 18.23 30.21
N LYS A 56 -6.19 17.98 30.75
CA LYS A 56 -7.35 17.49 30.02
C LYS A 56 -7.76 18.46 28.89
N GLU A 57 -7.70 19.77 29.15
CA GLU A 57 -8.10 20.82 28.21
C GLU A 57 -7.14 20.83 26.99
N GLN A 58 -5.84 20.67 27.23
CA GLN A 58 -4.86 20.52 26.14
C GLN A 58 -5.10 19.26 25.31
N ALA A 59 -5.45 18.13 25.98
CA ALA A 59 -5.82 16.90 25.30
C ALA A 59 -7.05 17.09 24.39
N MET A 60 -8.08 17.78 24.87
CA MET A 60 -9.27 18.12 24.08
C MET A 60 -8.92 18.97 22.87
N ALA A 61 -8.10 20.02 23.06
CA ALA A 61 -7.67 20.90 21.98
C ALA A 61 -6.84 20.16 20.92
N ALA A 62 -5.98 19.22 21.31
CA ALA A 62 -5.27 18.34 20.37
C ALA A 62 -6.25 17.47 19.58
N GLY A 63 -7.24 16.87 20.25
CA GLY A 63 -8.29 16.06 19.61
C GLY A 63 -9.11 16.84 18.59
N ASP A 64 -9.45 18.10 18.90
CA ASP A 64 -10.18 18.98 17.98
C ASP A 64 -9.37 19.28 16.70
N LYS A 65 -8.05 19.52 16.83
CA LYS A 65 -7.15 19.69 15.68
C LYS A 65 -7.10 18.42 14.83
N PHE A 66 -6.94 17.25 15.46
CA PHE A 66 -6.83 15.97 14.77
C PHE A 66 -8.10 15.63 14.00
N ARG A 67 -9.26 15.84 14.62
CA ARG A 67 -10.57 15.65 13.98
C ARG A 67 -10.77 16.60 12.79
N ALA A 68 -10.49 17.90 12.98
CA ALA A 68 -10.62 18.90 11.91
C ALA A 68 -9.70 18.62 10.71
N ALA A 69 -8.52 18.06 10.96
CA ALA A 69 -7.58 17.68 9.92
C ALA A 69 -7.90 16.33 9.24
N ASP A 70 -8.81 15.52 9.81
CA ASP A 70 -9.06 14.13 9.40
C ASP A 70 -7.75 13.33 9.35
N VAL A 71 -7.08 13.15 10.48
CA VAL A 71 -5.81 12.44 10.55
C VAL A 71 -5.98 10.96 10.22
N ASP A 72 -4.91 10.34 9.68
CA ASP A 72 -4.89 8.93 9.28
C ASP A 72 -4.32 8.01 10.35
N LEU A 73 -3.59 8.59 11.30
CA LEU A 73 -2.89 7.91 12.39
C LEU A 73 -2.61 8.93 13.49
N ALA A 74 -2.52 8.50 14.74
CA ALA A 74 -2.02 9.32 15.83
C ALA A 74 -0.78 8.69 16.48
N PHE A 75 0.31 9.46 16.62
CA PHE A 75 1.45 9.13 17.46
C PHE A 75 1.31 9.80 18.81
N LEU A 76 1.37 9.00 19.85
CA LEU A 76 1.40 9.44 21.25
C LEU A 76 2.80 9.19 21.83
N GLN A 77 3.59 10.25 22.01
CA GLN A 77 4.88 10.14 22.67
C GLN A 77 4.72 10.22 24.21
N LEU A 78 5.31 9.25 24.88
CA LEU A 78 5.33 9.18 26.34
C LEU A 78 6.64 9.81 26.84
N LEU A 79 6.58 11.06 27.34
CA LEU A 79 7.77 11.78 27.83
C LEU A 79 8.12 11.36 29.26
N THR A 80 7.09 11.11 30.06
CA THR A 80 7.18 10.64 31.45
C THR A 80 5.83 10.05 31.84
N TYR A 81 5.61 9.67 33.10
CA TYR A 81 4.28 9.29 33.56
C TYR A 81 3.26 10.41 33.31
N ALA A 82 2.08 10.04 32.90
CA ALA A 82 0.92 10.91 32.79
C ALA A 82 -0.36 10.08 32.96
N THR A 83 -1.42 10.72 33.47
CA THR A 83 -2.72 10.07 33.64
C THR A 83 -3.50 9.98 32.33
N SER A 84 -4.47 9.09 32.26
CA SER A 84 -5.35 8.87 31.09
C SER A 84 -6.14 10.11 30.66
N TYR A 85 -6.32 11.10 31.52
CA TYR A 85 -6.91 12.40 31.16
C TYR A 85 -6.10 13.15 30.09
N ASN A 86 -4.83 12.85 29.95
CA ASN A 86 -3.97 13.43 28.93
C ASN A 86 -4.05 12.66 27.59
N VAL A 87 -4.64 11.46 27.55
CA VAL A 87 -4.72 10.59 26.38
C VAL A 87 -6.11 10.57 25.78
N LEU A 88 -7.09 10.08 26.55
CA LEU A 88 -8.42 9.75 26.03
C LEU A 88 -9.14 10.94 25.37
N PRO A 89 -9.11 12.18 25.92
CA PRO A 89 -9.78 13.29 25.25
C PRO A 89 -9.19 13.67 23.90
N ALA A 90 -7.89 13.41 23.69
CA ALA A 90 -7.23 13.69 22.41
C ALA A 90 -7.64 12.73 21.29
N ILE A 91 -8.05 11.49 21.64
CA ILE A 91 -8.30 10.43 20.66
C ILE A 91 -9.73 9.92 20.65
N ARG A 92 -10.58 10.38 21.55
CA ARG A 92 -11.95 9.87 21.78
C ARG A 92 -12.76 9.77 20.49
N ASP A 93 -12.75 10.83 19.69
CA ASP A 93 -13.60 10.98 18.50
C ASP A 93 -12.85 10.60 17.20
N LEU A 94 -11.68 9.96 17.31
CA LEU A 94 -10.90 9.48 16.16
C LEU A 94 -11.18 8.00 15.90
N ASP A 95 -11.37 7.66 14.63
CA ASP A 95 -11.43 6.27 14.14
C ASP A 95 -10.13 5.90 13.40
N VAL A 96 -9.01 6.11 14.06
CA VAL A 96 -7.68 5.72 13.58
C VAL A 96 -6.88 5.10 14.72
N PRO A 97 -5.87 4.26 14.44
CA PRO A 97 -5.00 3.72 15.48
C PRO A 97 -4.21 4.80 16.21
N VAL A 98 -3.92 4.52 17.46
CA VAL A 98 -2.96 5.28 18.27
C VAL A 98 -1.70 4.45 18.47
N VAL A 99 -0.56 4.95 18.04
CA VAL A 99 0.73 4.30 18.27
C VAL A 99 1.46 5.00 19.41
N CYS A 100 1.62 4.28 20.51
CA CYS A 100 2.34 4.77 21.68
C CYS A 100 3.84 4.67 21.43
N ILE A 101 4.51 5.80 21.44
CA ILE A 101 5.97 5.92 21.29
C ILE A 101 6.58 5.86 22.69
N ASN A 102 6.98 4.65 23.08
CA ASN A 102 7.55 4.31 24.38
C ASN A 102 9.08 4.27 24.27
N VAL A 103 9.70 5.43 24.05
CA VAL A 103 11.11 5.57 23.76
C VAL A 103 11.78 6.37 24.87
N GLN A 104 12.70 5.74 25.59
CA GLN A 104 13.48 6.44 26.63
C GLN A 104 14.70 7.16 26.02
N LYS A 105 15.15 8.23 26.69
CA LYS A 105 16.25 9.04 26.18
C LYS A 105 17.60 8.36 26.32
N LYS A 106 17.87 7.70 27.44
CA LYS A 106 19.12 7.05 27.79
C LYS A 106 19.10 5.56 27.50
N LEU A 107 20.23 5.03 27.02
CA LEU A 107 20.40 3.60 26.74
C LEU A 107 20.24 2.75 28.02
N ALA A 108 20.81 3.22 29.12
CA ALA A 108 20.75 2.53 30.41
C ALA A 108 20.71 3.53 31.57
N PRO A 109 20.13 3.16 32.72
CA PRO A 109 20.24 3.95 33.94
C PRO A 109 21.67 3.91 34.51
N ASP A 110 22.15 5.07 35.02
CA ASP A 110 23.28 5.11 35.91
C ASP A 110 22.76 4.86 37.33
N TYR A 111 22.93 3.65 37.81
CA TYR A 111 22.37 3.21 39.10
C TYR A 111 22.87 4.01 40.30
N VAL A 112 23.99 4.74 40.17
CA VAL A 112 24.61 5.52 41.27
C VAL A 112 24.18 6.99 41.19
N ASN A 113 24.11 7.56 39.97
CA ASN A 113 23.95 9.01 39.81
C ASN A 113 22.57 9.42 39.28
N THR A 114 21.66 8.48 39.04
CA THR A 114 20.28 8.80 38.59
C THR A 114 19.47 9.32 39.77
N ASP A 115 19.22 10.61 39.78
CA ASP A 115 18.26 11.25 40.71
C ASP A 115 16.80 11.23 40.13
N ILE A 116 15.85 11.76 40.89
CA ILE A 116 14.44 11.78 40.51
C ILE A 116 14.22 12.55 39.17
N PRO A 117 14.74 13.78 38.98
CA PRO A 117 14.61 14.49 37.73
C PRO A 117 15.18 13.75 36.49
N ILE A 118 16.36 13.14 36.66
CA ILE A 118 17.00 12.33 35.58
C ILE A 118 16.13 11.12 35.27
N TRP A 119 15.65 10.41 36.28
CA TRP A 119 14.79 9.27 36.11
C TRP A 119 13.48 9.64 35.37
N LEU A 120 12.78 10.70 35.84
CA LEU A 120 11.56 11.17 35.22
C LEU A 120 11.74 11.69 33.79
N GLY A 121 12.84 12.37 33.52
CA GLY A 121 13.10 13.04 32.24
C GLY A 121 13.76 12.17 31.17
N ASP A 122 14.59 11.21 31.56
CA ASP A 122 15.46 10.49 30.64
C ASP A 122 15.19 8.97 30.58
N LEU A 123 14.52 8.39 31.59
CA LEU A 123 14.42 6.93 31.77
C LEU A 123 13.00 6.40 31.96
N TYR A 124 12.00 7.27 32.15
CA TYR A 124 10.66 6.85 32.50
C TYR A 124 9.78 6.52 31.26
N ALA A 125 10.19 5.52 30.46
CA ALA A 125 9.40 5.09 29.32
C ALA A 125 8.28 4.09 29.70
N CYS A 126 8.64 2.98 30.33
CA CYS A 126 7.72 1.86 30.56
C CYS A 126 6.57 2.15 31.55
N GLY A 127 6.70 3.14 32.43
CA GLY A 127 5.71 3.39 33.47
C GLY A 127 4.38 3.95 32.96
N ALA A 128 4.40 4.77 31.92
CA ALA A 128 3.20 5.38 31.36
C ALA A 128 2.49 4.49 30.33
N VAL A 129 3.23 3.63 29.61
CA VAL A 129 2.67 2.87 28.49
C VAL A 129 1.61 1.87 28.95
N GLY A 130 1.80 1.23 30.10
CA GLY A 130 0.85 0.25 30.65
C GLY A 130 -0.52 0.86 30.90
N GLU A 131 -0.58 2.05 31.52
CA GLU A 131 -1.85 2.76 31.76
C GLU A 131 -2.45 3.23 30.43
N ALA A 132 -1.69 3.89 29.59
CA ALA A 132 -2.19 4.41 28.31
C ALA A 132 -2.79 3.30 27.43
N VAL A 133 -2.10 2.17 27.29
CA VAL A 133 -2.56 1.03 26.48
C VAL A 133 -3.79 0.36 27.09
N ALA A 134 -3.83 0.18 28.40
CA ALA A 134 -5.00 -0.40 29.09
C ALA A 134 -6.25 0.45 28.87
N ASP A 135 -6.12 1.78 28.87
CA ASP A 135 -7.24 2.68 28.62
C ASP A 135 -7.65 2.71 27.15
N LEU A 136 -6.70 2.66 26.22
CA LEU A 136 -7.00 2.53 24.79
C LEU A 136 -7.78 1.24 24.50
N GLU A 137 -7.36 0.12 25.08
CA GLU A 137 -8.05 -1.18 24.94
C GLU A 137 -9.48 -1.11 25.49
N ARG A 138 -9.64 -0.60 26.70
CA ARG A 138 -10.97 -0.45 27.33
C ARG A 138 -11.88 0.53 26.61
N ALA A 139 -11.31 1.52 25.93
CA ALA A 139 -12.05 2.47 25.10
C ALA A 139 -12.32 1.93 23.68
N GLY A 140 -11.93 0.69 23.37
CA GLY A 140 -12.09 0.07 22.04
C GLY A 140 -11.26 0.74 20.94
N LYS A 141 -10.16 1.39 21.30
CA LYS A 141 -9.28 2.07 20.33
C LYS A 141 -8.21 1.12 19.82
N ARG A 142 -8.08 1.04 18.50
CA ARG A 142 -6.96 0.33 17.86
C ARG A 142 -5.66 1.00 18.28
N HIS A 143 -4.69 0.22 18.71
CA HIS A 143 -3.42 0.76 19.20
C HIS A 143 -2.24 -0.16 18.86
N ALA A 144 -1.04 0.40 19.01
CA ALA A 144 0.23 -0.31 18.96
C ALA A 144 1.24 0.39 19.87
N VAL A 145 2.36 -0.26 20.11
CA VAL A 145 3.46 0.30 20.91
C VAL A 145 4.76 0.14 20.14
N ILE A 146 5.57 1.19 20.13
CA ILE A 146 6.97 1.16 19.67
C ILE A 146 7.83 1.45 20.90
N THR A 147 8.66 0.49 21.28
CA THR A 147 9.58 0.63 22.42
C THR A 147 11.01 0.72 21.91
N GLY A 148 11.80 1.64 22.49
CA GLY A 148 13.18 1.81 22.08
C GLY A 148 13.92 2.90 22.85
N VAL A 149 15.00 3.41 22.26
CA VAL A 149 15.90 4.39 22.89
C VAL A 149 16.31 5.48 21.89
N VAL A 150 16.53 6.70 22.42
CA VAL A 150 17.04 7.83 21.61
C VAL A 150 18.57 7.82 21.53
N GLU A 151 19.24 7.57 22.65
CA GLU A 151 20.71 7.63 22.75
C GLU A 151 21.39 6.62 21.81
N GLY A 152 22.28 7.13 20.95
CA GLY A 152 22.97 6.32 19.94
C GLY A 152 22.17 6.07 18.66
N GLY A 153 20.91 6.48 18.61
CA GLY A 153 19.98 6.18 17.53
C GLY A 153 19.42 4.76 17.61
N ASP A 154 18.17 4.58 17.19
CA ASP A 154 17.51 3.29 17.17
C ASP A 154 16.89 3.05 15.78
N PRO A 155 17.57 2.26 14.93
CA PRO A 155 17.11 2.01 13.56
C PRO A 155 15.79 1.23 13.52
N GLU A 156 15.48 0.41 14.54
CA GLU A 156 14.23 -0.32 14.62
C GLU A 156 13.05 0.62 14.89
N VAL A 157 13.20 1.56 15.84
CA VAL A 157 12.21 2.61 16.10
C VAL A 157 11.96 3.43 14.83
N ALA A 158 13.02 3.88 14.16
CA ALA A 158 12.91 4.66 12.92
C ALA A 158 12.19 3.89 11.80
N ALA A 159 12.52 2.62 11.61
CA ALA A 159 11.88 1.75 10.63
C ALA A 159 10.39 1.54 10.94
N GLN A 160 10.04 1.29 12.20
CA GLN A 160 8.63 1.12 12.61
C GLN A 160 7.82 2.40 12.43
N ILE A 161 8.36 3.58 12.76
CA ILE A 161 7.71 4.88 12.50
C ILE A 161 7.46 5.06 11.00
N ALA A 162 8.48 4.82 10.17
CA ALA A 162 8.36 4.93 8.73
C ALA A 162 7.29 3.99 8.15
N ASP A 163 7.23 2.75 8.63
CA ASP A 163 6.22 1.77 8.19
C ASP A 163 4.80 2.17 8.59
N TRP A 164 4.59 2.73 9.77
CA TRP A 164 3.30 3.29 10.16
C TRP A 164 2.90 4.48 9.28
N CYS A 165 3.84 5.33 8.91
CA CYS A 165 3.60 6.43 7.98
C CYS A 165 3.22 5.92 6.58
N LYS A 166 3.90 4.88 6.06
CA LYS A 166 3.52 4.22 4.79
C LYS A 166 2.11 3.61 4.87
N ALA A 167 1.80 2.95 5.99
CA ALA A 167 0.47 2.38 6.21
C ALA A 167 -0.62 3.46 6.26
N ALA A 168 -0.36 4.60 6.91
CA ALA A 168 -1.27 5.75 6.92
C ALA A 168 -1.47 6.34 5.52
N GLN A 169 -0.43 6.32 4.68
CA GLN A 169 -0.50 6.78 3.29
C GLN A 169 -1.49 5.95 2.45
N VAL A 170 -1.63 4.64 2.73
CA VAL A 170 -2.64 3.79 2.07
C VAL A 170 -4.06 4.29 2.38
N ARG A 171 -4.37 4.55 3.66
CA ARG A 171 -5.68 5.08 4.05
C ARG A 171 -5.97 6.42 3.38
N ARG A 172 -4.99 7.34 3.41
CA ARG A 172 -5.14 8.66 2.76
C ARG A 172 -5.41 8.52 1.26
N ARG A 173 -4.67 7.63 0.59
CA ARG A 173 -4.83 7.37 -0.82
C ARG A 173 -6.24 6.86 -1.13
N PHE A 174 -6.75 5.88 -0.39
CA PHE A 174 -8.11 5.36 -0.58
C PHE A 174 -9.20 6.41 -0.37
N ARG A 175 -9.02 7.32 0.57
CA ARG A 175 -10.02 8.37 0.88
C ARG A 175 -9.95 9.60 -0.03
N GLN A 176 -8.84 9.84 -0.68
CA GLN A 176 -8.62 11.04 -1.51
C GLN A 176 -8.54 10.75 -3.00
N THR A 177 -8.56 9.49 -3.39
CA THR A 177 -8.53 9.09 -4.81
C THR A 177 -9.68 8.14 -5.11
N ASN A 178 -9.86 7.84 -6.39
CA ASN A 178 -10.93 7.00 -6.88
C ASN A 178 -10.38 5.71 -7.51
N ILE A 179 -11.24 4.70 -7.62
CA ILE A 179 -11.04 3.54 -8.48
C ILE A 179 -11.97 3.64 -9.69
N ALA A 180 -11.40 3.52 -10.89
CA ALA A 180 -12.21 3.40 -12.09
C ALA A 180 -12.57 1.94 -12.35
N GLN A 181 -13.85 1.68 -12.62
CA GLN A 181 -14.33 0.44 -13.22
C GLN A 181 -14.64 0.72 -14.68
N ILE A 182 -13.88 0.14 -15.61
CA ILE A 182 -14.15 0.23 -17.05
C ILE A 182 -14.94 -1.01 -17.44
N GLY A 183 -16.20 -0.84 -17.86
CA GLY A 183 -17.11 -1.92 -18.17
C GLY A 183 -17.55 -2.68 -16.90
N ARG A 184 -17.21 -3.96 -16.78
CA ARG A 184 -17.71 -4.85 -15.70
C ARG A 184 -16.69 -5.93 -15.35
N PRO A 185 -16.81 -6.62 -14.19
CA PRO A 185 -16.06 -7.84 -13.91
C PRO A 185 -16.28 -8.90 -15.00
N TYR A 186 -15.30 -9.78 -15.19
CA TYR A 186 -15.43 -10.85 -16.19
C TYR A 186 -16.64 -11.73 -15.87
N PRO A 187 -17.51 -12.02 -16.86
CA PRO A 187 -18.76 -12.74 -16.63
C PRO A 187 -18.52 -14.15 -16.07
N GLY A 188 -19.09 -14.42 -14.89
CA GLY A 188 -18.98 -15.72 -14.23
C GLY A 188 -17.88 -15.83 -13.20
N MET A 189 -16.92 -14.91 -13.14
CA MET A 189 -15.93 -14.80 -12.05
C MET A 189 -16.57 -14.08 -10.86
N MET A 190 -17.43 -14.79 -10.11
CA MET A 190 -18.26 -14.18 -9.05
C MET A 190 -17.43 -13.74 -7.84
N ASP A 191 -16.25 -14.33 -7.64
CA ASP A 191 -15.31 -13.92 -6.60
C ASP A 191 -14.73 -12.52 -6.83
N LEU A 192 -14.83 -11.95 -8.05
CA LEU A 192 -14.39 -10.59 -8.35
C LEU A 192 -15.44 -9.51 -8.02
N TYR A 193 -16.71 -9.89 -7.88
CA TYR A 193 -17.76 -8.92 -7.61
C TYR A 193 -17.59 -8.25 -6.25
N ILE A 194 -17.98 -6.99 -6.17
CA ILE A 194 -17.88 -6.15 -4.97
C ILE A 194 -19.14 -5.30 -4.83
N ASP A 195 -19.54 -5.04 -3.60
CA ASP A 195 -20.54 -4.04 -3.28
C ASP A 195 -19.85 -2.68 -3.13
N GLU A 196 -20.09 -1.77 -4.08
CA GLU A 196 -19.46 -0.45 -4.11
C GLU A 196 -19.89 0.45 -2.94
N THR A 197 -21.13 0.31 -2.46
CA THR A 197 -21.61 1.03 -1.27
C THR A 197 -20.82 0.59 -0.04
N ASN A 198 -20.59 -0.71 0.09
CA ASN A 198 -19.80 -1.28 1.18
C ASN A 198 -18.32 -0.90 1.04
N LEU A 199 -17.77 -0.88 -0.18
CA LEU A 199 -16.41 -0.42 -0.47
C LEU A 199 -16.21 1.02 0.01
N TYR A 200 -17.11 1.93 -0.36
CA TYR A 200 -17.04 3.32 0.08
C TYR A 200 -17.15 3.45 1.60
N ASN A 201 -18.11 2.78 2.20
CA ASN A 201 -18.34 2.88 3.65
C ASN A 201 -17.15 2.32 4.46
N ARG A 202 -16.54 1.22 4.04
CA ARG A 202 -15.47 0.55 4.78
C ARG A 202 -14.07 1.09 4.50
N MET A 203 -13.79 1.40 3.22
CA MET A 203 -12.46 1.79 2.77
C MET A 203 -12.35 3.29 2.44
N GLY A 204 -13.49 3.97 2.28
CA GLY A 204 -13.54 5.36 1.84
C GLY A 204 -13.25 5.53 0.34
N LEU A 205 -13.15 4.44 -0.41
CA LEU A 205 -12.80 4.43 -1.81
C LEU A 205 -14.03 4.54 -2.69
N TYR A 206 -14.11 5.59 -3.51
CA TYR A 206 -15.22 5.83 -4.43
C TYR A 206 -14.96 5.17 -5.78
N THR A 207 -15.97 4.45 -6.31
CA THR A 207 -15.92 3.83 -7.63
C THR A 207 -16.50 4.78 -8.67
N LYS A 208 -15.75 5.04 -9.73
CA LYS A 208 -16.21 5.72 -10.93
C LYS A 208 -16.43 4.71 -12.05
N GLN A 209 -17.64 4.68 -12.62
CA GLN A 209 -17.99 3.78 -13.71
C GLN A 209 -17.75 4.46 -15.06
N PHE A 210 -17.10 3.75 -15.97
CA PHE A 210 -16.81 4.20 -17.33
C PHE A 210 -17.08 3.09 -18.34
N ASP A 211 -17.41 3.48 -19.55
CA ASP A 211 -17.49 2.59 -20.70
C ASP A 211 -16.24 2.73 -21.59
N TRP A 212 -16.04 1.79 -22.48
CA TRP A 212 -14.91 1.81 -23.42
C TRP A 212 -14.97 2.98 -24.39
N GLU A 213 -16.17 3.44 -24.73
CA GLU A 213 -16.40 4.61 -25.57
C GLU A 213 -15.87 5.90 -24.96
N ASP A 214 -15.97 6.03 -23.63
CA ASP A 214 -15.39 7.18 -22.90
C ASP A 214 -13.86 7.20 -23.06
N MET A 215 -13.23 6.02 -22.93
CA MET A 215 -11.78 5.89 -23.08
C MET A 215 -11.30 6.20 -24.49
N TRP A 216 -12.07 5.80 -25.50
CA TRP A 216 -11.75 6.08 -26.88
C TRP A 216 -11.81 7.57 -27.18
N ALA A 217 -12.83 8.26 -26.71
CA ALA A 217 -12.99 9.70 -26.92
C ALA A 217 -11.80 10.48 -26.35
N ILE A 218 -11.33 10.13 -25.15
CA ILE A 218 -10.15 10.75 -24.54
C ILE A 218 -8.89 10.53 -25.42
N ALA A 219 -8.70 9.32 -25.97
CA ALA A 219 -7.55 9.03 -26.82
C ALA A 219 -7.59 9.81 -28.13
N ASP A 220 -8.77 10.07 -28.70
CA ASP A 220 -8.90 10.85 -29.93
C ASP A 220 -8.51 12.33 -29.76
N ASP A 221 -8.65 12.87 -28.54
CA ASP A 221 -8.26 14.24 -28.21
C ASP A 221 -6.74 14.44 -28.09
N ILE A 222 -5.96 13.35 -27.97
CA ILE A 222 -4.49 13.44 -27.93
C ILE A 222 -3.94 13.62 -29.35
N THR A 223 -3.56 14.85 -29.69
CA THR A 223 -3.09 15.25 -31.03
C THR A 223 -1.68 15.83 -31.08
N ASP A 224 -1.03 16.04 -29.92
CA ASP A 224 0.33 16.56 -29.84
C ASP A 224 1.35 15.47 -30.27
N THR A 225 1.82 15.59 -31.51
CA THR A 225 2.76 14.62 -32.11
C THR A 225 4.10 14.55 -31.37
N GLU A 226 4.60 15.64 -30.83
CA GLU A 226 5.87 15.63 -30.08
C GLU A 226 5.71 14.94 -28.72
N ALA A 227 4.60 15.16 -28.03
CA ALA A 227 4.27 14.46 -26.81
C ALA A 227 4.09 12.94 -27.06
N ILE A 228 3.41 12.56 -28.15
CA ILE A 228 3.25 11.17 -28.55
C ILE A 228 4.61 10.51 -28.84
N LYS A 229 5.50 11.16 -29.60
CA LYS A 229 6.84 10.64 -29.87
C LYS A 229 7.69 10.50 -28.60
N ALA A 230 7.64 11.48 -27.71
CA ALA A 230 8.35 11.42 -26.44
C ALA A 230 7.85 10.23 -25.59
N LYS A 231 6.53 9.99 -25.56
CA LYS A 231 5.95 8.84 -24.86
C LYS A 231 6.27 7.52 -25.56
N ALA A 232 6.31 7.48 -26.88
CA ALA A 232 6.75 6.30 -27.64
C ALA A 232 8.20 5.93 -27.29
N GLN A 233 9.08 6.92 -27.14
CA GLN A 233 10.45 6.68 -26.67
C GLN A 233 10.48 6.13 -25.22
N ASP A 234 9.65 6.66 -24.31
CA ASP A 234 9.55 6.16 -22.93
C ASP A 234 9.10 4.68 -22.88
N ILE A 235 8.20 4.28 -23.78
CA ILE A 235 7.79 2.86 -23.94
C ILE A 235 8.97 2.01 -24.39
N ILE A 236 9.69 2.40 -25.45
CA ILE A 236 10.89 1.69 -25.96
C ILE A 236 12.00 1.62 -24.90
N ASP A 237 12.16 2.69 -24.10
CA ASP A 237 13.13 2.71 -23.01
C ASP A 237 12.74 1.79 -21.85
N THR A 238 11.43 1.58 -21.66
CA THR A 238 10.90 0.73 -20.60
C THR A 238 10.88 -0.75 -20.97
N PHE A 239 10.50 -1.09 -22.22
CA PHE A 239 10.32 -2.47 -22.67
C PHE A 239 11.37 -2.89 -23.70
N ASP A 240 11.72 -4.18 -23.69
CA ASP A 240 12.40 -4.86 -24.78
C ASP A 240 11.34 -5.46 -25.72
N VAL A 241 11.14 -4.82 -26.87
CA VAL A 241 10.10 -5.23 -27.84
C VAL A 241 10.61 -6.37 -28.70
N GLU A 242 9.95 -7.53 -28.67
CA GLU A 242 10.32 -8.69 -29.46
C GLU A 242 10.30 -8.37 -30.97
N GLY A 243 11.40 -8.67 -31.64
CA GLY A 243 11.58 -8.30 -33.05
C GLY A 243 12.14 -6.90 -33.29
N GLY A 244 12.33 -6.14 -32.23
CA GLY A 244 12.78 -4.74 -32.27
C GLY A 244 11.64 -3.77 -32.64
N ALA A 245 11.71 -2.57 -32.10
CA ALA A 245 10.80 -1.48 -32.43
C ALA A 245 11.50 -0.12 -32.26
N THR A 246 10.96 0.89 -32.91
CA THR A 246 11.40 2.28 -32.81
C THR A 246 10.25 3.16 -32.36
N ALA A 247 10.56 4.34 -31.85
CA ALA A 247 9.54 5.31 -31.41
C ALA A 247 8.72 5.88 -32.59
N ASP A 248 9.12 5.66 -33.82
CA ASP A 248 8.40 6.09 -35.02
C ASP A 248 7.48 4.99 -35.60
N ASP A 249 7.48 3.78 -35.02
CA ASP A 249 6.58 2.70 -35.43
C ASP A 249 5.13 3.03 -35.11
N GLU A 250 4.23 2.83 -36.08
CA GLU A 250 2.82 3.21 -35.99
C GLU A 250 2.13 2.61 -34.75
N ASP A 251 2.35 1.32 -34.49
CA ASP A 251 1.77 0.64 -33.30
C ASP A 251 2.30 1.20 -31.99
N ILE A 252 3.58 1.58 -31.91
CA ILE A 252 4.18 2.17 -30.70
C ILE A 252 3.66 3.60 -30.50
N MET A 253 3.51 4.37 -31.58
CA MET A 253 2.91 5.71 -31.49
C MET A 253 1.43 5.65 -31.08
N ASP A 254 0.66 4.70 -31.61
CA ASP A 254 -0.74 4.51 -31.21
C ASP A 254 -0.84 4.10 -29.73
N MET A 255 0.02 3.18 -29.28
CA MET A 255 0.14 2.83 -27.86
C MET A 255 0.50 4.05 -27.00
N ALA A 256 1.46 4.86 -27.42
CA ALA A 256 1.88 6.07 -26.71
C ALA A 256 0.74 7.09 -26.57
N LYS A 257 -0.08 7.24 -27.60
CA LYS A 257 -1.29 8.05 -27.59
C LYS A 257 -2.27 7.58 -26.49
N HIS A 258 -2.51 6.29 -26.38
CA HIS A 258 -3.36 5.71 -25.36
C HIS A 258 -2.77 5.86 -23.95
N VAL A 259 -1.45 5.69 -23.78
CA VAL A 259 -0.80 5.95 -22.48
C VAL A 259 -1.01 7.38 -22.03
N LEU A 260 -0.81 8.36 -22.91
CA LEU A 260 -1.03 9.79 -22.61
C LEU A 260 -2.49 10.06 -22.24
N ALA A 261 -3.43 9.47 -22.97
CA ALA A 261 -4.85 9.60 -22.68
C ALA A 261 -5.20 9.07 -21.26
N PHE A 262 -4.74 7.87 -20.92
CA PHE A 262 -4.95 7.29 -19.60
C PHE A 262 -4.24 8.06 -18.49
N GLU A 263 -3.03 8.57 -18.74
CA GLU A 263 -2.33 9.43 -17.78
C GLU A 263 -3.09 10.72 -17.48
N GLN A 264 -3.62 11.37 -18.51
CA GLN A 264 -4.43 12.57 -18.37
C GLN A 264 -5.72 12.25 -17.61
N TRP A 265 -6.43 11.23 -18.06
CA TRP A 265 -7.66 10.78 -17.43
C TRP A 265 -7.48 10.42 -15.95
N ALA A 266 -6.40 9.69 -15.61
CA ALA A 266 -6.11 9.36 -14.22
C ALA A 266 -5.91 10.61 -13.34
N LYS A 267 -5.33 11.68 -13.90
CA LYS A 267 -5.17 12.96 -13.18
C LYS A 267 -6.49 13.71 -13.05
N ASP A 268 -7.27 13.81 -14.12
CA ASP A 268 -8.52 14.58 -14.17
C ASP A 268 -9.60 13.96 -13.25
N GLU A 269 -9.57 12.64 -13.08
CA GLU A 269 -10.52 11.89 -12.31
C GLU A 269 -9.99 11.43 -10.92
N ASP A 270 -8.79 11.88 -10.55
CA ASP A 270 -8.09 11.48 -9.32
C ASP A 270 -7.98 9.95 -9.15
N LEU A 271 -7.63 9.22 -10.23
CA LEU A 271 -7.57 7.77 -10.21
C LEU A 271 -6.23 7.27 -9.67
N SER A 272 -6.28 6.49 -8.62
CA SER A 272 -5.13 5.71 -8.15
C SER A 272 -5.20 4.23 -8.53
N MET A 273 -6.36 3.79 -9.00
CA MET A 273 -6.64 2.42 -9.38
C MET A 273 -7.60 2.37 -10.57
N ILE A 274 -7.40 1.38 -11.45
CA ILE A 274 -8.24 1.08 -12.60
C ILE A 274 -8.48 -0.44 -12.62
N ALA A 275 -9.74 -0.85 -12.76
CA ALA A 275 -10.14 -2.23 -13.01
C ALA A 275 -10.88 -2.28 -14.34
N SER A 276 -10.33 -2.97 -15.34
CA SER A 276 -10.86 -2.97 -16.69
C SER A 276 -11.47 -4.32 -17.07
N HIS A 277 -12.66 -4.27 -17.68
CA HIS A 277 -13.22 -5.45 -18.32
C HIS A 277 -12.33 -5.90 -19.48
N TYR A 278 -12.02 -7.18 -19.54
CA TYR A 278 -11.31 -7.78 -20.65
C TYR A 278 -12.31 -8.52 -21.56
N ALA A 279 -12.63 -7.90 -22.68
CA ALA A 279 -13.71 -8.35 -23.55
C ALA A 279 -13.22 -9.25 -24.71
N GLY A 280 -12.41 -10.21 -24.48
CA GLY A 280 -11.70 -11.10 -25.41
C GLY A 280 -12.33 -11.53 -26.74
N LYS A 281 -13.55 -11.10 -27.04
CA LYS A 281 -14.23 -11.25 -28.33
C LYS A 281 -14.78 -9.93 -28.86
N ALA A 282 -14.38 -8.81 -28.26
CA ALA A 282 -14.88 -7.51 -28.68
C ALA A 282 -14.41 -7.18 -30.10
N GLN A 283 -15.30 -6.67 -30.90
CA GLN A 283 -15.02 -6.12 -32.24
C GLN A 283 -15.11 -4.59 -32.18
N GLY A 284 -14.51 -3.93 -33.15
CA GLY A 284 -14.55 -2.48 -33.23
C GLY A 284 -13.62 -1.81 -32.19
N VAL A 285 -14.14 -0.76 -31.54
CA VAL A 285 -13.41 0.10 -30.62
C VAL A 285 -12.84 -0.68 -29.43
N ALA A 286 -13.65 -1.47 -28.76
CA ALA A 286 -13.22 -2.25 -27.59
C ALA A 286 -12.12 -3.26 -27.93
N GLY A 287 -12.22 -3.96 -29.08
CA GLY A 287 -11.17 -4.91 -29.50
C GLY A 287 -9.84 -4.23 -29.87
N LYS A 288 -9.91 -2.99 -30.34
CA LYS A 288 -8.72 -2.20 -30.67
C LYS A 288 -8.01 -1.69 -29.40
N LEU A 289 -8.79 -1.26 -28.40
CA LEU A 289 -8.27 -0.86 -27.09
C LEU A 289 -7.65 -2.03 -26.33
N ASP A 290 -8.30 -3.20 -26.32
CA ASP A 290 -7.79 -4.40 -25.64
C ASP A 290 -6.35 -4.75 -26.08
N SER A 291 -5.99 -4.55 -27.34
CA SER A 291 -4.64 -4.85 -27.86
C SER A 291 -3.56 -3.89 -27.33
N MET A 292 -3.93 -2.67 -26.93
CA MET A 292 -3.03 -1.62 -26.45
C MET A 292 -3.03 -1.51 -24.92
N LEU A 293 -4.00 -2.10 -24.23
CA LEU A 293 -4.24 -1.90 -22.79
C LEU A 293 -3.11 -2.46 -21.92
N ILE A 294 -2.65 -3.66 -22.18
CA ILE A 294 -1.68 -4.32 -21.29
C ILE A 294 -0.40 -3.51 -21.14
N PRO A 295 0.26 -3.07 -22.22
CA PRO A 295 1.42 -2.19 -22.10
C PRO A 295 1.06 -0.81 -21.53
N ALA A 296 -0.07 -0.21 -21.96
CA ALA A 296 -0.49 1.09 -21.46
C ALA A 296 -0.74 1.07 -19.94
N PHE A 297 -1.45 0.06 -19.44
CA PHE A 297 -1.64 -0.12 -18.02
C PHE A 297 -0.34 -0.40 -17.26
N SER A 298 0.59 -1.13 -17.87
CA SER A 298 1.91 -1.37 -17.28
C SER A 298 2.70 -0.05 -17.10
N MET A 299 2.59 0.87 -18.06
CA MET A 299 3.18 2.21 -17.94
C MET A 299 2.52 3.02 -16.81
N LEU A 300 1.20 2.89 -16.62
CA LEU A 300 0.48 3.54 -15.50
C LEU A 300 0.86 2.95 -14.13
N ILE A 301 1.02 1.63 -14.04
CA ILE A 301 1.45 0.95 -12.80
C ILE A 301 2.84 1.45 -12.38
N LYS A 302 3.78 1.57 -13.33
CA LYS A 302 5.10 2.17 -13.10
C LYS A 302 4.97 3.57 -12.48
N GLN A 303 3.97 4.35 -12.89
CA GLN A 303 3.71 5.69 -12.39
C GLN A 303 2.83 5.74 -11.12
N GLY A 304 2.47 4.57 -10.57
CA GLY A 304 1.78 4.45 -9.30
C GLY A 304 0.25 4.36 -9.37
N THR A 305 -0.35 4.22 -10.56
CA THR A 305 -1.78 3.89 -10.71
C THR A 305 -1.92 2.40 -10.92
N ALA A 306 -2.47 1.68 -9.95
CA ALA A 306 -2.66 0.24 -10.04
C ALA A 306 -3.72 -0.11 -11.09
N CYS A 307 -3.36 -0.94 -12.07
CA CYS A 307 -4.26 -1.32 -13.15
C CYS A 307 -4.43 -2.83 -13.20
N ALA A 308 -5.65 -3.29 -12.92
CA ALA A 308 -6.04 -4.69 -12.97
C ALA A 308 -6.90 -4.97 -14.21
N VAL A 309 -6.73 -6.14 -14.79
CA VAL A 309 -7.59 -6.65 -15.85
C VAL A 309 -8.76 -7.45 -15.28
N GLU A 310 -9.69 -7.90 -16.14
CA GLU A 310 -10.86 -8.72 -15.79
C GLU A 310 -11.87 -8.03 -14.86
N GLY A 311 -11.70 -6.72 -14.65
CA GLY A 311 -12.59 -5.92 -13.82
C GLY A 311 -12.43 -6.16 -12.32
N ASP A 312 -11.27 -6.69 -11.87
CA ASP A 312 -11.02 -6.99 -10.46
C ASP A 312 -10.55 -5.77 -9.68
N MET A 313 -11.50 -5.08 -9.04
CA MET A 313 -11.22 -3.96 -8.15
C MET A 313 -10.45 -4.40 -6.89
N LYS A 314 -10.64 -5.62 -6.39
CA LYS A 314 -9.97 -6.09 -5.17
C LYS A 314 -8.48 -6.29 -5.38
N VAL A 315 -8.08 -6.87 -6.52
CA VAL A 315 -6.65 -6.98 -6.83
C VAL A 315 -6.04 -5.62 -7.16
N ALA A 316 -6.77 -4.70 -7.81
CA ALA A 316 -6.31 -3.32 -8.01
C ALA A 316 -6.02 -2.62 -6.67
N MET A 317 -6.87 -2.82 -5.66
CA MET A 317 -6.63 -2.35 -4.29
C MET A 317 -5.39 -3.00 -3.67
N ALA A 318 -5.23 -4.30 -3.81
CA ALA A 318 -4.06 -5.03 -3.30
C ALA A 318 -2.75 -4.54 -3.96
N MET A 319 -2.76 -4.34 -5.27
CA MET A 319 -1.65 -3.75 -6.03
C MET A 319 -1.33 -2.33 -5.54
N SER A 320 -2.36 -1.49 -5.31
CA SER A 320 -2.19 -0.12 -4.82
C SER A 320 -1.61 -0.09 -3.39
N ILE A 321 -2.02 -1.00 -2.51
CA ILE A 321 -1.43 -1.16 -1.17
C ILE A 321 0.05 -1.50 -1.31
N LEU A 322 0.40 -2.56 -2.04
CA LEU A 322 1.78 -2.98 -2.20
C LEU A 322 2.62 -1.88 -2.87
N LYS A 323 2.13 -1.25 -3.94
CA LYS A 323 2.82 -0.13 -4.61
C LYS A 323 3.10 1.02 -3.64
N THR A 324 2.17 1.33 -2.74
CA THR A 324 2.32 2.41 -1.75
C THR A 324 3.38 2.08 -0.70
N ILE A 325 3.43 0.84 -0.20
CA ILE A 325 4.32 0.47 0.90
C ILE A 325 5.70 -0.02 0.46
N SER A 326 5.81 -0.60 -0.74
CA SER A 326 7.05 -1.21 -1.25
C SER A 326 7.61 -0.56 -2.51
N GLY A 327 6.82 0.25 -3.21
CA GLY A 327 7.16 0.76 -4.55
C GLY A 327 6.80 -0.20 -5.68
N MET A 328 6.30 -1.41 -5.40
CA MET A 328 5.98 -2.46 -6.39
C MET A 328 4.59 -3.03 -6.15
N GLY A 329 3.88 -3.39 -7.23
CA GLY A 329 2.54 -3.99 -7.13
C GLY A 329 2.18 -4.74 -8.41
N GLN A 330 2.57 -6.02 -8.48
CA GLN A 330 2.37 -6.91 -9.65
C GLN A 330 1.06 -7.69 -9.51
N LEU A 331 0.26 -7.75 -10.58
CA LEU A 331 -0.88 -8.65 -10.69
C LEU A 331 -0.40 -10.10 -10.84
N SER A 332 -1.00 -11.03 -10.10
CA SER A 332 -0.63 -12.45 -10.10
C SER A 332 -1.82 -13.35 -9.76
N GLU A 333 -1.70 -14.62 -10.13
CA GLU A 333 -2.57 -15.74 -9.73
C GLU A 333 -1.76 -17.04 -9.64
N MET A 334 -2.30 -18.08 -9.04
CA MET A 334 -1.66 -19.40 -8.99
C MET A 334 -1.86 -20.15 -10.30
N TYR A 335 -0.76 -20.50 -10.98
CA TYR A 335 -0.79 -21.25 -12.23
C TYR A 335 -0.67 -22.76 -12.02
N SER A 336 0.40 -23.19 -11.34
CA SER A 336 0.77 -24.59 -11.25
C SER A 336 1.62 -24.88 -10.02
N ILE A 337 1.81 -26.16 -9.76
CA ILE A 337 2.72 -26.67 -8.72
C ILE A 337 3.78 -27.53 -9.40
N ASP A 338 5.04 -27.28 -9.10
CA ASP A 338 6.13 -28.23 -9.33
C ASP A 338 6.33 -29.05 -8.06
N PHE A 339 5.80 -30.26 -8.07
CA PHE A 339 5.90 -31.16 -6.93
C PHE A 339 7.29 -31.75 -6.73
N ASN A 340 8.17 -31.72 -7.74
CA ASN A 340 9.54 -32.24 -7.61
C ASN A 340 10.43 -31.24 -6.88
N GLU A 341 10.27 -29.94 -7.18
CA GLU A 341 11.06 -28.88 -6.57
C GLU A 341 10.35 -28.24 -5.35
N ASP A 342 9.10 -28.62 -5.08
CA ASP A 342 8.25 -28.04 -4.03
C ASP A 342 8.07 -26.52 -4.21
N ILE A 343 7.62 -26.14 -5.40
CA ILE A 343 7.47 -24.75 -5.85
C ILE A 343 6.06 -24.49 -6.38
N CYS A 344 5.48 -23.36 -6.02
CA CYS A 344 4.30 -22.81 -6.67
C CYS A 344 4.73 -21.89 -7.83
N ILE A 345 4.17 -22.10 -9.00
CA ILE A 345 4.30 -21.18 -10.13
C ILE A 345 3.17 -20.17 -10.04
N ILE A 346 3.53 -18.90 -9.89
CA ILE A 346 2.61 -17.79 -9.66
C ILE A 346 2.88 -16.71 -10.71
N GLY A 347 1.86 -16.25 -11.39
CA GLY A 347 2.01 -15.26 -12.46
C GLY A 347 0.68 -14.74 -12.98
N HIS A 348 0.72 -13.94 -14.04
CA HIS A 348 -0.46 -13.48 -14.77
C HIS A 348 -0.09 -12.98 -16.15
N SER A 349 -1.01 -13.10 -17.12
CA SER A 349 -0.87 -12.61 -18.49
C SER A 349 -1.36 -11.17 -18.70
N GLY A 350 -1.68 -10.47 -17.64
CA GLY A 350 -2.18 -9.10 -17.69
C GLY A 350 -1.10 -8.02 -17.62
N SER A 351 -1.54 -6.83 -17.28
CA SER A 351 -0.66 -5.70 -16.99
C SER A 351 0.22 -5.98 -15.77
N GLY A 352 1.40 -5.41 -15.74
CA GLY A 352 2.35 -5.62 -14.65
C GLY A 352 3.20 -4.41 -14.33
N ASP A 353 3.94 -4.50 -13.25
CA ASP A 353 4.78 -3.43 -12.73
C ASP A 353 6.21 -3.55 -13.22
N ALA A 354 6.64 -2.59 -14.05
CA ALA A 354 8.01 -2.58 -14.56
C ALA A 354 9.07 -2.46 -13.44
N ASP A 355 8.71 -1.87 -12.29
CA ASP A 355 9.62 -1.73 -11.16
C ASP A 355 9.96 -3.06 -10.47
N ILE A 356 9.20 -4.15 -10.73
CA ILE A 356 9.54 -5.48 -10.24
C ILE A 356 10.68 -6.14 -11.04
N SER A 357 10.95 -5.66 -12.26
CA SER A 357 12.00 -6.19 -13.16
C SER A 357 13.33 -5.48 -12.92
N LEU A 358 13.97 -5.76 -11.77
CA LEU A 358 15.16 -5.03 -11.33
C LEU A 358 16.42 -5.32 -12.15
N ALA A 359 16.53 -6.52 -12.74
CA ALA A 359 17.75 -6.97 -13.43
C ALA A 359 17.67 -6.90 -14.95
N HIS A 360 16.47 -6.91 -15.52
CA HIS A 360 16.23 -6.96 -16.97
C HIS A 360 15.06 -6.06 -17.33
N LYS A 361 15.10 -5.44 -18.52
CA LYS A 361 13.91 -4.77 -19.06
C LYS A 361 12.77 -5.80 -19.19
N PRO A 362 11.52 -5.44 -18.84
CA PRO A 362 10.38 -6.29 -19.19
C PRO A 362 10.30 -6.46 -20.71
N THR A 363 9.92 -7.65 -21.15
CA THR A 363 9.75 -7.94 -22.58
C THR A 363 8.32 -7.65 -23.00
N MET A 364 8.13 -7.04 -24.16
CA MET A 364 6.84 -6.85 -24.80
C MET A 364 6.78 -7.71 -26.07
N LYS A 365 5.79 -8.61 -26.14
CA LYS A 365 5.65 -9.60 -27.22
C LYS A 365 4.31 -9.47 -27.91
N ILE A 366 4.31 -9.67 -29.23
CA ILE A 366 3.08 -9.83 -29.99
C ILE A 366 2.67 -11.30 -29.92
N VAL A 367 1.50 -11.57 -29.34
CA VAL A 367 0.99 -12.94 -29.22
C VAL A 367 -0.45 -13.05 -29.66
N LYS A 368 -0.84 -14.25 -30.09
CA LYS A 368 -2.25 -14.57 -30.25
C LYS A 368 -2.88 -14.70 -28.88
N VAL A 369 -3.98 -14.00 -28.69
CA VAL A 369 -4.75 -14.09 -27.44
C VAL A 369 -5.37 -15.49 -27.30
N PHE A 370 -5.24 -16.09 -26.13
CA PHE A 370 -5.82 -17.39 -25.78
C PHE A 370 -7.03 -17.23 -24.82
N HIS A 371 -7.51 -18.29 -24.16
CA HIS A 371 -8.77 -18.32 -23.39
C HIS A 371 -10.04 -18.05 -24.20
N GLY A 372 -10.08 -18.55 -25.45
CA GLY A 372 -11.23 -18.37 -26.34
C GLY A 372 -11.43 -16.94 -26.85
N LYS A 373 -10.45 -16.09 -26.69
CA LYS A 373 -10.42 -14.72 -27.18
C LYS A 373 -9.91 -14.67 -28.62
N VAL A 374 -10.36 -13.70 -29.40
CA VAL A 374 -10.01 -13.55 -30.81
C VAL A 374 -9.22 -12.27 -31.00
N GLY A 375 -8.07 -12.37 -31.64
CA GLY A 375 -7.25 -11.22 -31.96
C GLY A 375 -5.78 -11.42 -31.61
N GLY A 376 -4.96 -10.42 -31.88
CA GLY A 376 -3.58 -10.30 -31.47
C GLY A 376 -3.45 -9.05 -30.60
N GLY A 377 -2.47 -9.05 -29.72
CA GLY A 377 -2.16 -7.91 -28.88
C GLY A 377 -0.76 -8.04 -28.30
N TYR A 378 -0.39 -7.06 -27.50
CA TYR A 378 0.89 -7.10 -26.81
C TYR A 378 0.70 -7.73 -25.42
N LEU A 379 1.55 -8.70 -25.08
CA LEU A 379 1.74 -9.17 -23.72
C LEU A 379 3.04 -8.59 -23.15
N THR A 380 3.04 -8.35 -21.85
CA THR A 380 4.22 -7.90 -21.13
C THR A 380 4.68 -8.98 -20.17
N GLN A 381 5.97 -9.34 -20.25
CA GLN A 381 6.61 -10.29 -19.36
C GLN A 381 7.61 -9.56 -18.48
N PHE A 382 7.38 -9.61 -17.18
CA PHE A 382 8.23 -9.01 -16.15
C PHE A 382 9.13 -10.09 -15.54
N TYR A 383 10.25 -9.67 -14.95
CA TYR A 383 11.24 -10.56 -14.37
C TYR A 383 11.46 -10.23 -12.88
N PRO A 384 10.59 -10.73 -11.99
CA PRO A 384 10.75 -10.54 -10.57
C PRO A 384 12.11 -11.09 -10.08
N PRO A 385 12.80 -10.40 -9.15
CA PRO A 385 14.10 -10.83 -8.68
C PRO A 385 14.00 -12.14 -7.91
N VAL A 386 15.10 -12.90 -7.90
CA VAL A 386 15.30 -14.01 -6.96
C VAL A 386 15.38 -13.44 -5.54
N GLY A 387 14.73 -14.09 -4.58
CA GLY A 387 14.69 -13.66 -3.20
C GLY A 387 13.27 -13.52 -2.63
N PRO A 388 13.12 -12.81 -1.52
CA PRO A 388 11.84 -12.71 -0.84
C PRO A 388 10.77 -12.03 -1.70
N VAL A 389 9.56 -12.53 -1.59
CA VAL A 389 8.36 -12.01 -2.25
C VAL A 389 7.18 -12.06 -1.30
N THR A 390 6.36 -11.02 -1.31
CA THR A 390 5.13 -10.92 -0.52
C THR A 390 3.92 -10.94 -1.45
N TYR A 391 2.90 -11.70 -1.07
CA TYR A 391 1.61 -11.80 -1.75
C TYR A 391 0.51 -11.23 -0.88
N LEU A 392 -0.41 -10.50 -1.50
CA LEU A 392 -1.60 -9.94 -0.85
C LEU A 392 -2.83 -10.17 -1.73
N ALA A 393 -3.83 -10.85 -1.19
CA ALA A 393 -5.18 -10.91 -1.76
C ALA A 393 -6.18 -10.22 -0.84
N ILE A 394 -7.20 -9.60 -1.44
CA ILE A 394 -8.32 -8.98 -0.73
C ILE A 394 -9.58 -9.74 -1.08
N THR A 395 -10.35 -10.15 -0.07
CA THR A 395 -11.61 -10.83 -0.25
C THR A 395 -12.68 -10.26 0.68
N GLN A 396 -13.91 -10.74 0.52
CA GLN A 396 -15.03 -10.41 1.41
C GLN A 396 -15.63 -11.69 1.97
N ASP A 397 -16.07 -11.64 3.22
CA ASP A 397 -16.85 -12.70 3.82
C ASP A 397 -18.32 -12.64 3.36
N LYS A 398 -19.15 -13.58 3.83
CA LYS A 398 -20.60 -13.65 3.52
C LYS A 398 -21.40 -12.42 3.97
N ASP A 399 -20.87 -11.63 4.89
CA ASP A 399 -21.49 -10.42 5.44
C ASP A 399 -20.91 -9.14 4.76
N GLY A 400 -20.06 -9.32 3.74
CA GLY A 400 -19.42 -8.25 2.98
C GLY A 400 -18.24 -7.58 3.69
N ASN A 401 -17.75 -8.12 4.82
CA ASN A 401 -16.58 -7.56 5.47
C ASN A 401 -15.32 -7.91 4.70
N PHE A 402 -14.44 -6.93 4.50
CA PHE A 402 -13.17 -7.16 3.85
C PHE A 402 -12.21 -7.94 4.74
N LYS A 403 -11.40 -8.79 4.11
CA LYS A 403 -10.33 -9.55 4.73
C LYS A 403 -9.11 -9.57 3.83
N PHE A 404 -7.93 -9.48 4.41
CA PHE A 404 -6.66 -9.67 3.73
C PHE A 404 -6.17 -11.11 3.92
N VAL A 405 -5.64 -11.69 2.85
CA VAL A 405 -4.92 -12.96 2.91
C VAL A 405 -3.50 -12.68 2.42
N VAL A 406 -2.50 -13.00 3.24
CA VAL A 406 -1.10 -12.64 2.98
C VAL A 406 -0.18 -13.84 3.13
N ALA A 407 0.87 -13.86 2.31
CA ALA A 407 1.94 -14.84 2.41
C ALA A 407 3.28 -14.23 2.01
N GLU A 408 4.36 -14.69 2.62
CA GLU A 408 5.73 -14.49 2.15
C GLU A 408 6.33 -15.81 1.70
N GLY A 409 7.13 -15.74 0.64
CA GLY A 409 7.90 -16.83 0.10
C GLY A 409 9.21 -16.33 -0.50
N GLU A 410 9.92 -17.22 -1.17
CA GLU A 410 11.18 -16.94 -1.84
C GLU A 410 11.05 -17.29 -3.33
N ASN A 411 11.15 -16.29 -4.20
CA ASN A 411 11.24 -16.52 -5.64
C ASN A 411 12.59 -17.20 -5.96
N GLN A 412 12.52 -18.41 -6.52
CA GLN A 412 13.69 -19.26 -6.80
C GLN A 412 14.21 -19.02 -8.22
N PRO A 413 15.52 -19.19 -8.45
CA PRO A 413 16.08 -19.22 -9.80
C PRO A 413 15.58 -20.47 -10.55
N GLY A 414 15.57 -20.41 -11.89
CA GLY A 414 15.23 -21.52 -12.73
C GLY A 414 14.39 -21.13 -13.94
N PRO A 415 14.03 -22.11 -14.78
CA PRO A 415 13.23 -21.84 -15.97
C PRO A 415 11.81 -21.45 -15.58
N ILE A 416 11.24 -20.50 -16.34
CA ILE A 416 9.84 -20.11 -16.28
C ILE A 416 9.10 -20.60 -17.52
N PHE A 417 7.77 -20.55 -17.52
CA PHE A 417 7.00 -20.88 -18.71
C PHE A 417 7.33 -19.92 -19.86
N THR A 418 7.32 -20.46 -21.09
CA THR A 418 7.79 -19.75 -22.30
C THR A 418 6.65 -19.13 -23.12
N PHE A 419 5.42 -19.13 -22.62
CA PHE A 419 4.27 -18.58 -23.36
C PHE A 419 4.14 -17.05 -23.26
N GLY A 420 5.07 -16.37 -22.60
CA GLY A 420 5.19 -14.91 -22.64
C GLY A 420 4.62 -14.17 -21.44
N ASP A 421 4.11 -14.89 -20.44
CA ASP A 421 3.55 -14.31 -19.22
C ASP A 421 4.60 -14.08 -18.15
N THR A 422 4.32 -13.10 -17.26
CA THR A 422 5.05 -12.98 -16.01
C THR A 422 4.74 -14.17 -15.12
N ASN A 423 5.77 -14.87 -14.66
CA ASN A 423 5.60 -15.91 -13.64
C ASN A 423 6.84 -16.05 -12.76
N MET A 424 6.59 -16.46 -11.51
CA MET A 424 7.57 -16.63 -10.44
C MET A 424 7.58 -18.08 -9.98
N ARG A 425 8.74 -18.54 -9.55
CA ARG A 425 8.98 -19.87 -8.96
C ARG A 425 9.05 -19.72 -7.45
N THR A 426 7.91 -19.68 -6.77
CA THR A 426 7.90 -19.35 -5.34
C THR A 426 7.93 -20.58 -4.47
N LYS A 427 8.91 -20.61 -3.56
CA LYS A 427 9.01 -21.57 -2.46
C LYS A 427 8.55 -20.90 -1.17
N PHE A 428 7.67 -21.58 -0.44
CA PHE A 428 7.16 -21.11 0.85
C PHE A 428 7.86 -21.82 2.02
N SER A 429 7.68 -21.31 3.24
CA SER A 429 8.22 -21.94 4.47
C SER A 429 7.53 -23.24 4.85
N ILE A 430 6.43 -23.60 4.18
CA ILE A 430 5.70 -24.87 4.27
C ILE A 430 5.65 -25.52 2.89
N PRO A 431 5.43 -26.84 2.80
CA PRO A 431 5.31 -27.54 1.51
C PRO A 431 4.26 -26.89 0.59
N CYS A 432 4.52 -26.83 -0.71
CA CYS A 432 3.63 -26.20 -1.69
C CYS A 432 2.19 -26.73 -1.65
N ARG A 433 2.02 -28.06 -1.44
CA ARG A 433 0.70 -28.67 -1.25
C ARG A 433 -0.05 -28.09 -0.05
N GLU A 434 0.63 -27.92 1.09
CA GLU A 434 0.05 -27.37 2.30
C GLU A 434 -0.23 -25.87 2.11
N PHE A 435 0.67 -25.16 1.46
CA PHE A 435 0.48 -23.75 1.14
C PHE A 435 -0.78 -23.53 0.31
N VAL A 436 -0.94 -24.24 -0.80
CA VAL A 436 -2.10 -24.11 -1.69
C VAL A 436 -3.41 -24.45 -0.96
N ASN A 437 -3.41 -25.47 -0.11
CA ASN A 437 -4.57 -25.81 0.69
C ASN A 437 -4.94 -24.67 1.66
N ARG A 438 -3.99 -24.19 2.46
CA ARG A 438 -4.23 -23.13 3.46
C ARG A 438 -4.63 -21.81 2.79
N TRP A 439 -3.96 -21.45 1.70
CA TRP A 439 -4.31 -20.25 0.93
C TRP A 439 -5.73 -20.34 0.40
N SER A 440 -6.09 -21.44 -0.24
CA SER A 440 -7.43 -21.65 -0.83
C SER A 440 -8.52 -21.72 0.24
N GLU A 441 -8.27 -22.39 1.38
CA GLU A 441 -9.21 -22.49 2.51
C GLU A 441 -9.44 -21.13 3.20
N ALA A 442 -8.47 -20.22 3.14
CA ALA A 442 -8.66 -18.86 3.59
C ALA A 442 -9.65 -18.06 2.71
N GLY A 443 -9.99 -18.55 1.52
CA GLY A 443 -11.01 -18.00 0.62
C GLY A 443 -10.66 -16.63 0.02
N PRO A 444 -9.42 -16.41 -0.47
CA PRO A 444 -9.11 -15.19 -1.21
C PRO A 444 -9.82 -15.18 -2.56
N THR A 445 -9.80 -14.02 -3.27
CA THR A 445 -10.02 -14.01 -4.71
C THR A 445 -8.94 -14.85 -5.40
N HIS A 446 -9.20 -15.35 -6.62
CA HIS A 446 -8.18 -16.11 -7.34
C HIS A 446 -6.98 -15.24 -7.73
N HIS A 447 -7.17 -13.94 -7.91
CA HIS A 447 -6.08 -12.98 -8.07
C HIS A 447 -5.44 -12.56 -6.75
N MET A 448 -4.15 -12.24 -6.81
CA MET A 448 -3.37 -11.64 -5.73
C MET A 448 -2.38 -10.62 -6.30
N ALA A 449 -2.00 -9.65 -5.49
CA ALA A 449 -0.89 -8.78 -5.82
C ALA A 449 0.42 -9.35 -5.26
N ALA A 450 1.54 -9.10 -5.96
CA ALA A 450 2.87 -9.50 -5.53
C ALA A 450 3.83 -8.30 -5.49
N ALA A 451 4.77 -8.32 -4.54
CA ALA A 451 5.89 -7.38 -4.47
C ALA A 451 7.16 -8.08 -3.99
N ALA A 452 8.32 -7.73 -4.55
CA ALA A 452 9.59 -8.21 -4.04
C ALA A 452 9.86 -7.64 -2.65
N GLY A 453 10.43 -8.46 -1.77
CA GLY A 453 10.71 -8.09 -0.38
C GLY A 453 9.75 -8.72 0.63
N ARG A 454 9.96 -8.39 1.91
CA ARG A 454 9.14 -8.82 3.05
C ARG A 454 8.32 -7.63 3.55
N HIS A 455 7.00 -7.72 3.43
CA HIS A 455 6.10 -6.59 3.68
C HIS A 455 4.92 -6.93 4.61
N ILE A 456 4.83 -8.15 5.14
CA ILE A 456 3.70 -8.57 6.00
C ILE A 456 3.57 -7.64 7.21
N ASP A 457 4.66 -7.26 7.87
CA ASP A 457 4.60 -6.40 9.05
C ASP A 457 4.00 -5.01 8.73
N THR A 458 4.30 -4.46 7.55
CA THR A 458 3.69 -3.21 7.09
C THR A 458 2.25 -3.41 6.66
N ILE A 459 1.92 -4.54 6.01
CA ILE A 459 0.53 -4.89 5.65
C ILE A 459 -0.35 -5.04 6.91
N LEU A 460 0.17 -5.63 7.99
CA LEU A 460 -0.54 -5.72 9.27
C LEU A 460 -0.85 -4.34 9.87
N LYS A 461 0.06 -3.37 9.69
CA LYS A 461 -0.20 -1.96 10.08
C LYS A 461 -1.29 -1.33 9.20
N VAL A 462 -1.24 -1.56 7.88
CA VAL A 462 -2.31 -1.13 6.95
C VAL A 462 -3.66 -1.70 7.38
N ALA A 463 -3.71 -3.01 7.62
CA ALA A 463 -4.92 -3.70 8.04
C ALA A 463 -5.47 -3.15 9.37
N LYS A 464 -4.59 -2.85 10.33
CA LYS A 464 -4.98 -2.20 11.59
C LYS A 464 -5.54 -0.80 11.36
N ILE A 465 -4.98 -0.01 10.43
CA ILE A 465 -5.49 1.32 10.07
C ILE A 465 -6.86 1.21 9.40
N LEU A 466 -7.03 0.28 8.46
CA LEU A 466 -8.28 0.08 7.73
C LEU A 466 -9.33 -0.74 8.52
N ASN A 467 -8.97 -1.24 9.68
CA ASN A 467 -9.80 -2.13 10.51
C ASN A 467 -10.25 -3.39 9.76
N VAL A 468 -9.31 -4.07 9.13
CA VAL A 468 -9.52 -5.28 8.32
C VAL A 468 -8.78 -6.47 8.96
N PRO A 469 -9.42 -7.64 9.15
CA PRO A 469 -8.74 -8.84 9.59
C PRO A 469 -7.76 -9.37 8.54
N VAL A 470 -6.73 -10.09 9.00
CA VAL A 470 -5.67 -10.64 8.14
C VAL A 470 -5.45 -12.11 8.47
N ASP A 471 -5.49 -12.96 7.44
CA ASP A 471 -5.01 -14.34 7.50
C ASP A 471 -3.56 -14.38 6.98
N VAL A 472 -2.61 -14.67 7.86
CA VAL A 472 -1.20 -14.85 7.50
C VAL A 472 -0.95 -16.33 7.25
N ILE A 473 -0.68 -16.72 6.01
CA ILE A 473 -0.52 -18.12 5.59
C ILE A 473 0.92 -18.59 5.82
N THR A 474 1.90 -17.77 5.43
CA THR A 474 3.35 -18.02 5.63
C THR A 474 4.09 -16.72 5.89
N ARG A 475 5.22 -16.83 6.60
CA ARG A 475 6.22 -15.77 6.78
C ARG A 475 7.61 -16.25 6.38
#